data_8fc18d7e21ec1fe8be7d34d2ae092bb0
#
_entry.id   8fc18d7e21ec1fe8be7d34d2ae092bb0
#
_cell.length_a   1.000
_cell.length_b   1.000
_cell.length_c   1.000
_cell.angle_alpha   90.00
_cell.angle_beta   90.00
_cell.angle_gamma   90.00
#
_symmetry.space_group_name_H-M   'P 1'
#
loop_
_entity.id
_entity.type
_entity.pdbx_description
1 polymer ?
#
loop_
_entity_poly.entity_id
_entity_poly.type
_entity_poly.pdbx_seq_one_letter_code
_entity_poly.pdbx_strand_id
1 'polypeptide(L)'
;MKPFKKVKSIHFVGIGGAGMIGIARVLLKKGYKISGSDISDSIELRKLKKDGAKVFIGHDKENIRGANLIVVSSAINLKNPELTQAKKDSITIIPRAEML
;
A
#
# COMPACT_ATOMS: atom_id res chain seq x y z
N MET A 1 -19.02 1.36 3.50
CA MET A 1 -18.36 1.61 2.22
C MET A 1 -18.22 0.31 1.43
N LYS A 2 -18.96 0.22 0.35
CA LYS A 2 -19.07 -1.03 -0.41
C LYS A 2 -17.78 -1.46 -1.12
N PRO A 3 -16.97 -0.55 -1.71
CA PRO A 3 -15.76 -0.97 -2.42
C PRO A 3 -14.78 -1.75 -1.55
N PHE A 4 -14.80 -1.53 -0.24
CA PHE A 4 -13.89 -2.20 0.68
C PHE A 4 -14.48 -3.40 1.39
N LYS A 5 -15.72 -3.74 1.12
CA LYS A 5 -16.42 -4.80 1.85
C LYS A 5 -15.74 -6.16 1.70
N LYS A 6 -15.21 -6.45 0.50
CA LYS A 6 -14.51 -7.70 0.20
C LYS A 6 -13.01 -7.57 0.21
N VAL A 7 -12.51 -6.37 0.48
CA VAL A 7 -11.07 -6.12 0.54
C VAL A 7 -10.57 -6.51 1.91
N LYS A 8 -9.52 -7.32 1.95
CA LYS A 8 -8.90 -7.73 3.21
C LYS A 8 -7.46 -7.30 3.32
N SER A 9 -6.77 -7.21 2.19
CA SER A 9 -5.34 -6.92 2.14
C SER A 9 -5.10 -5.74 1.21
N ILE A 10 -4.49 -4.70 1.73
CA ILE A 10 -4.23 -3.46 1.00
C ILE A 10 -2.72 -3.22 0.97
N HIS A 11 -2.20 -3.00 -0.22
CA HIS A 11 -0.78 -2.69 -0.41
C HIS A 11 -0.61 -1.24 -0.85
N PHE A 12 0.28 -0.52 -0.18
CA PHE A 12 0.54 0.89 -0.45
C PHE A 12 1.86 1.04 -1.20
N VAL A 13 1.82 1.52 -2.43
CA VAL A 13 3.03 1.79 -3.21
C VAL A 13 3.46 3.22 -2.92
N GLY A 14 4.62 3.38 -2.31
CA GLY A 14 5.08 4.67 -1.78
C GLY A 14 4.49 4.95 -0.41
N ILE A 15 4.49 3.95 0.47
CA ILE A 15 3.82 4.02 1.77
C ILE A 15 4.34 5.13 2.67
N GLY A 16 5.59 5.57 2.46
CA GLY A 16 6.17 6.69 3.20
C GLY A 16 5.77 8.06 2.66
N GLY A 17 5.00 8.13 1.58
CA GLY A 17 4.59 9.39 0.99
C GLY A 17 3.64 10.18 1.85
N ALA A 18 3.46 11.46 1.51
CA ALA A 18 2.59 12.37 2.24
C ALA A 18 1.18 11.80 2.35
N GLY A 19 0.68 11.71 3.58
CA GLY A 19 -0.66 11.22 3.85
C GLY A 19 -0.85 9.71 3.74
N MET A 20 0.16 8.98 3.28
CA MET A 20 0.04 7.52 3.10
C MET A 20 0.07 6.77 4.44
N ILE A 21 1.01 7.13 5.30
CA ILE A 21 1.16 6.43 6.59
C ILE A 21 -0.08 6.58 7.45
N GLY A 22 -0.67 7.77 7.47
CA GLY A 22 -1.88 8.02 8.25
C GLY A 22 -3.03 7.12 7.82
N ILE A 23 -3.25 7.01 6.53
CA ILE A 23 -4.31 6.15 5.98
C ILE A 23 -4.01 4.68 6.29
N ALA A 24 -2.76 4.25 6.08
CA ALA A 24 -2.36 2.88 6.36
C ALA A 24 -2.61 2.53 7.82
N ARG A 25 -2.27 3.44 8.73
CA ARG A 25 -2.46 3.22 10.17
C ARG A 25 -3.93 3.07 10.54
N VAL A 26 -4.78 3.92 9.98
CA VAL A 26 -6.22 3.85 10.24
C VAL A 26 -6.78 2.51 9.77
N LEU A 27 -6.41 2.08 8.57
CA LEU A 27 -6.91 0.83 8.02
C LEU A 27 -6.37 -0.39 8.76
N LEU A 28 -5.12 -0.32 9.21
CA LEU A 28 -4.54 -1.38 10.02
C LEU A 28 -5.34 -1.57 11.32
N LYS A 29 -5.70 -0.47 11.97
CA LYS A 29 -6.52 -0.52 13.19
C LYS A 29 -7.91 -1.06 12.95
N LYS A 30 -8.42 -0.91 11.75
CA LYS A 30 -9.74 -1.43 11.37
C LYS A 30 -9.70 -2.92 11.02
N GLY A 31 -8.54 -3.54 11.05
CA GLY A 31 -8.42 -4.98 10.83
C GLY A 31 -7.97 -5.40 9.45
N TYR A 32 -7.67 -4.46 8.57
CA TYR A 32 -7.12 -4.81 7.26
C TYR A 32 -5.69 -5.27 7.39
N LYS A 33 -5.30 -6.21 6.53
CA LYS A 33 -3.90 -6.57 6.38
C LYS A 33 -3.24 -5.50 5.54
N ILE A 34 -2.22 -4.87 6.10
CA ILE A 34 -1.56 -3.74 5.44
C ILE A 34 -0.14 -4.13 5.06
N SER A 35 0.23 -3.82 3.83
CA SER A 35 1.60 -3.89 3.38
C SER A 35 1.92 -2.63 2.59
N GLY A 36 3.19 -2.42 2.34
CA GLY A 36 3.59 -1.27 1.53
C GLY A 36 5.06 -1.30 1.21
N SER A 37 5.43 -0.51 0.24
CA SER A 37 6.81 -0.38 -0.21
C SER A 37 7.20 1.07 -0.33
N ASP A 38 8.47 1.34 -0.13
CA ASP A 38 9.06 2.66 -0.32
C ASP A 38 10.54 2.50 -0.60
N ILE A 39 11.15 3.47 -1.25
CA ILE A 39 12.59 3.44 -1.52
C ILE A 39 13.39 3.84 -0.28
N SER A 40 12.77 4.54 0.65
CA SER A 40 13.44 5.04 1.86
C SER A 40 12.80 4.51 3.12
N ASP A 41 13.63 4.16 4.09
CA ASP A 41 13.16 3.78 5.42
C ASP A 41 12.90 5.03 6.25
N SER A 42 12.12 4.91 7.32
CA SER A 42 11.86 6.00 8.25
C SER A 42 11.42 5.44 9.59
N ILE A 43 11.46 6.29 10.61
CA ILE A 43 10.99 5.90 11.95
C ILE A 43 9.50 5.57 11.90
N GLU A 44 8.73 6.35 11.16
CA GLU A 44 7.28 6.12 11.02
C GLU A 44 6.98 4.78 10.38
N LEU A 45 7.74 4.40 9.36
CA LEU A 45 7.56 3.10 8.71
C LEU A 45 7.94 1.95 9.64
N ARG A 46 8.97 2.13 10.46
CA ARG A 46 9.35 1.12 11.44
C ARG A 46 8.27 0.94 12.50
N LYS A 47 7.64 2.03 12.93
CA LYS A 47 6.52 1.96 13.86
C LYS A 47 5.33 1.23 13.26
N LEU A 48 5.02 1.52 12.01
CA LEU A 48 3.92 0.86 11.31
C LEU A 48 4.19 -0.63 11.18
N LYS A 49 5.41 -1.00 10.87
CA LYS A 49 5.83 -2.41 10.80
C LYS A 49 5.69 -3.09 12.16
N LYS A 50 6.09 -2.42 13.23
CA LYS A 50 5.95 -2.94 14.59
C LYS A 50 4.49 -3.16 14.95
N ASP A 51 3.60 -2.32 14.44
CA ASP A 51 2.16 -2.41 14.71
C ASP A 51 1.48 -3.49 13.86
N GLY A 52 2.19 -4.15 12.97
CA GLY A 52 1.67 -5.29 12.24
C GLY A 52 1.66 -5.19 10.73
N ALA A 53 2.06 -4.07 10.15
CA ALA A 53 2.13 -3.93 8.70
C ALA A 53 3.40 -4.59 8.15
N LYS A 54 3.35 -5.05 6.91
CA LYS A 54 4.54 -5.50 6.19
C LYS A 54 5.08 -4.33 5.39
N VAL A 55 6.31 -3.92 5.69
CA VAL A 55 6.94 -2.80 4.99
C VAL A 55 8.18 -3.30 4.27
N PHE A 56 8.24 -3.03 2.97
CA PHE A 56 9.36 -3.41 2.12
C PHE A 56 10.13 -2.15 1.73
N ILE A 57 11.43 -2.18 1.88
CA ILE A 57 12.29 -1.11 1.36
C ILE A 57 12.77 -1.56 -0.01
N GLY A 58 12.37 -0.79 -1.02
CA GLY A 58 12.53 -1.17 -2.42
C GLY A 58 11.23 -1.68 -3.01
N HIS A 59 11.03 -1.37 -4.29
CA HIS A 59 9.85 -1.82 -5.02
C HIS A 59 10.16 -3.11 -5.76
N ASP A 60 9.28 -4.09 -5.66
CA ASP A 60 9.42 -5.38 -6.32
C ASP A 60 8.04 -5.95 -6.59
N LYS A 61 7.88 -6.60 -7.73
CA LYS A 61 6.59 -7.17 -8.13
C LYS A 61 6.04 -8.17 -7.11
N GLU A 62 6.90 -8.84 -6.35
CA GLU A 62 6.48 -9.82 -5.35
C GLU A 62 5.87 -9.16 -4.11
N ASN A 63 6.12 -7.88 -3.91
CA ASN A 63 5.61 -7.17 -2.72
C ASN A 63 4.10 -7.09 -2.69
N ILE A 64 3.44 -7.17 -3.84
CA ILE A 64 1.98 -7.06 -3.91
C ILE A 64 1.26 -8.39 -3.76
N ARG A 65 1.99 -9.47 -3.54
CA ARG A 65 1.41 -10.81 -3.48
C ARG A 65 0.34 -10.86 -2.37
N GLY A 66 -0.84 -11.31 -2.75
CA GLY A 66 -1.97 -11.44 -1.81
C GLY A 66 -2.77 -10.17 -1.61
N ALA A 67 -2.36 -9.04 -2.20
CA ALA A 67 -3.11 -7.80 -2.07
C ALA A 67 -4.41 -7.83 -2.88
N ASN A 68 -5.47 -7.30 -2.30
CA ASN A 68 -6.76 -7.14 -3.00
C ASN A 68 -6.92 -5.75 -3.59
N LEU A 69 -6.17 -4.79 -3.07
CA LEU A 69 -6.27 -3.40 -3.45
C LEU A 69 -4.88 -2.77 -3.36
N ILE A 70 -4.57 -1.95 -4.34
CA ILE A 70 -3.32 -1.18 -4.35
C ILE A 70 -3.67 0.30 -4.20
N VAL A 71 -3.03 0.96 -3.25
CA VAL A 71 -3.12 2.41 -3.09
C VAL A 71 -1.77 2.99 -3.50
N VAL A 72 -1.77 3.95 -4.40
CA VAL A 72 -0.52 4.50 -4.94
C VAL A 72 -0.36 5.97 -4.60
N SER A 73 0.87 6.35 -4.22
CA SER A 73 1.25 7.74 -4.01
C SER A 73 1.43 8.44 -5.34
N SER A 74 1.08 9.73 -5.39
CA SER A 74 1.26 10.54 -6.59
C SER A 74 2.73 10.67 -7.04
N ALA A 75 3.66 10.39 -6.14
CA ALA A 75 5.10 10.47 -6.44
C ALA A 75 5.63 9.23 -7.18
N ILE A 76 4.82 8.18 -7.30
CA ILE A 76 5.26 6.92 -7.90
C ILE A 76 5.17 6.97 -9.42
N ASN A 77 6.22 6.49 -10.08
CA ASN A 77 6.25 6.36 -11.54
C ASN A 77 5.29 5.26 -11.98
N LEU A 78 4.52 5.52 -13.04
CA LEU A 78 3.55 4.56 -13.57
C LEU A 78 4.18 3.26 -14.07
N LYS A 79 5.49 3.26 -14.31
CA LYS A 79 6.22 2.06 -14.73
C LYS A 79 6.75 1.25 -13.54
N ASN A 80 6.40 1.63 -12.32
CA ASN A 80 6.81 0.91 -11.13
C ASN A 80 6.43 -0.58 -11.26
N PRO A 81 7.36 -1.51 -10.93
CA PRO A 81 7.09 -2.95 -11.11
C PRO A 81 5.88 -3.43 -10.33
N GLU A 82 5.57 -2.83 -9.19
CA GLU A 82 4.41 -3.22 -8.41
C GLU A 82 3.12 -2.84 -9.12
N LEU A 83 3.07 -1.67 -9.75
CA LEU A 83 1.91 -1.25 -10.53
C LEU A 83 1.73 -2.10 -11.78
N THR A 84 2.83 -2.40 -12.45
CA THR A 84 2.81 -3.26 -13.64
C THR A 84 2.26 -4.64 -13.30
N GLN A 85 2.73 -5.23 -12.20
CA GLN A 85 2.27 -6.54 -11.77
C GLN A 85 0.80 -6.50 -11.35
N ALA A 86 0.38 -5.44 -10.65
CA ALA A 86 -1.02 -5.30 -10.23
C ALA A 86 -1.96 -5.27 -11.44
N LYS A 87 -1.56 -4.58 -12.51
CA LYS A 87 -2.35 -4.55 -13.74
C LYS A 87 -2.45 -5.92 -14.38
N LYS A 88 -1.35 -6.67 -14.42
CA LYS A 88 -1.36 -8.05 -14.93
C LYS A 88 -2.29 -8.95 -14.14
N ASP A 89 -2.33 -8.75 -12.84
CA ASP A 89 -3.13 -9.58 -11.93
C ASP A 89 -4.56 -9.05 -11.77
N SER A 90 -4.92 -8.00 -12.50
CA SER A 90 -6.24 -7.37 -12.44
C SER A 90 -6.62 -6.89 -11.04
N ILE A 91 -5.62 -6.43 -10.29
CA ILE A 91 -5.86 -5.86 -8.96
C ILE A 91 -6.18 -4.38 -9.11
N THR A 92 -7.23 -3.94 -8.43
CA THR A 92 -7.66 -2.53 -8.48
C THR A 92 -6.57 -1.62 -7.90
N ILE A 93 -6.24 -0.56 -8.64
CA ILE A 93 -5.27 0.44 -8.21
C ILE A 93 -6.01 1.76 -8.05
N ILE A 94 -5.89 2.39 -6.88
CA ILE A 94 -6.48 3.70 -6.65
C ILE A 94 -5.42 4.67 -6.13
N PRO A 95 -5.48 5.95 -6.56
CA PRO A 95 -4.59 6.96 -5.99
C PRO A 95 -4.99 7.27 -4.54
N ARG A 96 -4.00 7.69 -3.76
CA ARG A 96 -4.26 8.04 -2.36
C ARG A 96 -5.40 9.05 -2.20
N ALA A 97 -5.48 10.01 -3.10
CA ALA A 97 -6.50 11.05 -3.02
C ALA A 97 -7.92 10.51 -3.04
N GLU A 98 -8.13 9.33 -3.62
CA GLU A 98 -9.45 8.71 -3.68
C GLU A 98 -9.78 7.89 -2.43
N MET A 99 -8.85 7.80 -1.51
CA MET A 99 -9.08 7.10 -0.24
C MET A 99 -9.75 7.98 0.82
N LEU A 100 -9.87 9.25 0.56
CA LEU A 100 -10.46 10.21 1.52
C LEU A 100 -11.97 10.22 1.50
#